data_427e9bddf1dfe1caf09d960b2a44281e
#
_entry.id   427e9bddf1dfe1caf09d960b2a44281e
#
_cell.length_a   1.000
_cell.length_b   1.000
_cell.length_c   1.000
_cell.angle_alpha   90.00
_cell.angle_beta   90.00
_cell.angle_gamma   90.00
#
_symmetry.space_group_name_H-M   'P 1'
#
loop_
_entity.id
_entity.type
_entity.pdbx_description
1 polymer ?
#
loop_
_entity_poly.entity_id
_entity_poly.type
_entity_poly.pdbx_seq_one_letter_code
_entity_poly.pdbx_strand_id
1 'polypeptide(L)'
;TLNISRANGSQREQYDQVEQYVALGYDAVCVNLVDRTNASSMVDLAQSEEVPLVFFNREPVREDILRGDHVYYVGTDARETARMQGEAVLQSYAASAEKMDKNGDGILQYVMLEGEMGHQDTILRSDYVLQTIEDGGVKLQKLDAETADWMRSRADAIMEQWIAEMGDEIELVLCNNDDMALGAAD
;
A
#
# COMPACT_ATOMS: atom_id res chain seq x y z
N THR A 1 28.64 11.11 -0.65
CA THR A 1 28.34 10.49 0.67
C THR A 1 26.82 10.36 0.80
N LEU A 2 26.34 9.23 1.31
CA LEU A 2 24.92 9.03 1.62
C LEU A 2 24.68 9.29 3.12
N ASN A 3 23.74 10.17 3.43
CA ASN A 3 23.24 10.39 4.79
C ASN A 3 21.75 10.03 4.85
N ILE A 4 21.32 9.42 5.95
CA ILE A 4 19.95 8.97 6.14
C ILE A 4 19.42 9.51 7.47
N SER A 5 18.26 10.13 7.45
CA SER A 5 17.52 10.58 8.63
C SER A 5 16.15 9.89 8.71
N ARG A 6 15.59 9.83 9.91
CA ARG A 6 14.25 9.30 10.15
C ARG A 6 13.39 10.37 10.80
N ALA A 7 12.24 10.62 10.24
CA ALA A 7 11.27 11.60 10.76
C ALA A 7 10.29 11.02 11.80
N ASN A 8 10.34 9.72 12.06
CA ASN A 8 9.54 9.02 13.09
C ASN A 8 8.03 9.34 13.05
N GLY A 9 7.49 9.51 11.84
CA GLY A 9 6.08 9.87 11.64
C GLY A 9 5.77 11.37 11.83
N SER A 10 6.78 12.22 12.02
CA SER A 10 6.60 13.67 12.18
C SER A 10 6.84 14.40 10.86
N GLN A 11 5.79 14.97 10.28
CA GLN A 11 5.86 15.79 9.07
C GLN A 11 6.78 17.01 9.26
N ARG A 12 6.73 17.64 10.44
CA ARG A 12 7.59 18.77 10.75
C ARG A 12 9.06 18.37 10.79
N GLU A 13 9.38 17.29 11.49
CA GLU A 13 10.76 16.78 11.56
C GLU A 13 11.29 16.43 10.16
N GLN A 14 10.44 15.84 9.32
CA GLN A 14 10.80 15.54 7.93
C GLN A 14 11.14 16.81 7.14
N TYR A 15 10.33 17.85 7.25
CA TYR A 15 10.60 19.12 6.61
C TYR A 15 11.92 19.74 7.09
N ASP A 16 12.13 19.80 8.41
CA ASP A 16 13.37 20.34 9.01
C ASP A 16 14.62 19.56 8.53
N GLN A 17 14.52 18.25 8.36
CA GLN A 17 15.58 17.41 7.79
C GLN A 17 15.85 17.71 6.32
N VAL A 18 14.81 17.88 5.51
CA VAL A 18 14.96 18.27 4.09
C VAL A 18 15.60 19.64 3.99
N GLU A 19 15.15 20.63 4.78
CA GLU A 19 15.75 21.97 4.83
C GLU A 19 17.23 21.91 5.19
N GLN A 20 17.60 21.11 6.17
CA GLN A 20 18.99 20.91 6.56
C GLN A 20 19.86 20.34 5.42
N TYR A 21 19.36 19.33 4.71
CA TYR A 21 20.12 18.73 3.60
C TYR A 21 20.26 19.69 2.42
N VAL A 22 19.21 20.44 2.11
CA VAL A 22 19.26 21.50 1.09
C VAL A 22 20.29 22.57 1.48
N ALA A 23 20.24 23.07 2.71
CA ALA A 23 21.19 24.09 3.21
C ALA A 23 22.64 23.61 3.26
N LEU A 24 22.88 22.31 3.44
CA LEU A 24 24.22 21.71 3.42
C LEU A 24 24.76 21.47 2.00
N GLY A 25 23.97 21.78 0.95
CA GLY A 25 24.39 21.67 -0.44
C GLY A 25 24.52 20.23 -0.93
N TYR A 26 23.60 19.35 -0.56
CA TYR A 26 23.55 18.00 -1.12
C TYR A 26 23.14 18.05 -2.59
N ASP A 27 23.70 17.14 -3.41
CA ASP A 27 23.44 17.06 -4.85
C ASP A 27 21.99 16.64 -5.18
N ALA A 28 21.31 15.94 -4.28
CA ALA A 28 19.91 15.55 -4.36
C ALA A 28 19.38 15.14 -2.98
N VAL A 29 18.06 15.27 -2.78
CA VAL A 29 17.37 14.77 -1.58
C VAL A 29 16.32 13.75 -1.98
N CYS A 30 16.37 12.56 -1.34
CA CYS A 30 15.38 11.50 -1.55
C CYS A 30 14.45 11.41 -0.33
N VAL A 31 13.13 11.42 -0.53
CA VAL A 31 12.14 11.51 0.55
C VAL A 31 11.07 10.42 0.42
N ASN A 32 10.93 9.60 1.48
CA ASN A 32 9.71 8.82 1.69
C ASN A 32 8.78 9.64 2.58
N LEU A 33 7.72 10.19 2.01
CA LEU A 33 6.84 11.13 2.71
C LEU A 33 6.18 10.53 3.96
N VAL A 34 6.11 11.31 5.03
CA VAL A 34 5.25 11.01 6.18
C VAL A 34 3.80 11.19 5.79
N ASP A 35 3.48 12.33 5.18
CA ASP A 35 2.16 12.64 4.65
C ASP A 35 2.26 13.04 3.17
N ARG A 36 1.66 12.23 2.31
CA ARG A 36 1.69 12.43 0.84
C ARG A 36 1.02 13.72 0.36
N THR A 37 0.15 14.31 1.19
CA THR A 37 -0.58 15.54 0.86
C THR A 37 0.16 16.80 1.29
N ASN A 38 1.33 16.67 1.88
CA ASN A 38 2.11 17.75 2.48
C ASN A 38 3.53 17.89 1.90
N ALA A 39 3.68 17.72 0.59
CA ALA A 39 4.98 17.81 -0.08
C ALA A 39 5.29 19.21 -0.63
N SER A 40 4.30 20.07 -0.81
CA SER A 40 4.43 21.37 -1.50
C SER A 40 5.56 22.26 -0.97
N SER A 41 5.68 22.40 0.36
CA SER A 41 6.73 23.24 0.98
C SER A 41 8.14 22.69 0.77
N MET A 42 8.30 21.35 0.74
CA MET A 42 9.59 20.70 0.43
C MET A 42 9.96 20.92 -1.04
N VAL A 43 8.97 20.84 -1.93
CA VAL A 43 9.16 21.10 -3.37
C VAL A 43 9.57 22.55 -3.60
N ASP A 44 8.85 23.50 -3.00
CA ASP A 44 9.16 24.95 -3.15
C ASP A 44 10.58 25.27 -2.63
N LEU A 45 10.97 24.68 -1.49
CA LEU A 45 12.31 24.84 -0.94
C LEU A 45 13.39 24.27 -1.86
N ALA A 46 13.24 23.00 -2.27
CA ALA A 46 14.21 22.33 -3.12
C ALA A 46 14.36 23.04 -4.47
N GLN A 47 13.28 23.53 -5.03
CA GLN A 47 13.29 24.30 -6.27
C GLN A 47 13.98 25.65 -6.13
N SER A 48 13.75 26.39 -5.02
CA SER A 48 14.40 27.67 -4.78
C SER A 48 15.93 27.60 -4.68
N GLU A 49 16.42 26.44 -4.25
CA GLU A 49 17.87 26.15 -4.08
C GLU A 49 18.44 25.26 -5.20
N GLU A 50 17.65 25.02 -6.25
CA GLU A 50 18.02 24.18 -7.41
C GLU A 50 18.47 22.75 -7.06
N VAL A 51 17.96 22.18 -5.94
CA VAL A 51 18.30 20.84 -5.48
C VAL A 51 17.26 19.83 -6.00
N PRO A 52 17.67 18.79 -6.75
CA PRO A 52 16.74 17.73 -7.18
C PRO A 52 16.09 17.01 -6.01
N LEU A 53 14.75 16.85 -6.06
CA LEU A 53 13.96 16.17 -5.06
C LEU A 53 13.36 14.90 -5.64
N VAL A 54 13.66 13.75 -5.03
CA VAL A 54 13.15 12.45 -5.46
C VAL A 54 12.28 11.86 -4.37
N PHE A 55 10.99 11.81 -4.61
CA PHE A 55 10.07 11.07 -3.74
C PHE A 55 10.10 9.58 -4.08
N PHE A 56 9.96 8.73 -3.08
CA PHE A 56 9.89 7.29 -3.30
C PHE A 56 8.89 6.65 -2.34
N ASN A 57 8.40 5.46 -2.71
CA ASN A 57 7.37 4.70 -1.99
C ASN A 57 6.03 5.45 -1.90
N ARG A 58 5.86 6.44 -1.02
CA ARG A 58 4.63 7.24 -0.95
C ARG A 58 4.61 8.29 -2.06
N GLU A 59 3.70 8.12 -3.00
CA GLU A 59 3.51 9.06 -4.11
C GLU A 59 2.91 10.36 -3.61
N PRO A 60 3.55 11.52 -3.84
CA PRO A 60 2.95 12.83 -3.56
C PRO A 60 1.67 13.02 -4.37
N VAL A 61 0.85 13.99 -4.00
CA VAL A 61 -0.24 14.40 -4.86
C VAL A 61 0.32 14.98 -6.18
N ARG A 62 -0.41 14.76 -7.26
CA ARG A 62 0.06 15.12 -8.62
C ARG A 62 0.46 16.58 -8.74
N GLU A 63 -0.27 17.45 -8.06
CA GLU A 63 -0.03 18.90 -8.04
C GLU A 63 1.36 19.24 -7.49
N ASP A 64 1.84 18.48 -6.49
CA ASP A 64 3.17 18.69 -5.90
C ASP A 64 4.29 18.17 -6.82
N ILE A 65 4.08 17.04 -7.52
CA ILE A 65 5.05 16.55 -8.50
C ILE A 65 5.22 17.52 -9.66
N LEU A 66 4.12 18.12 -10.13
CA LEU A 66 4.12 19.04 -11.26
C LEU A 66 4.53 20.49 -10.88
N ARG A 67 4.79 20.75 -9.61
CA ARG A 67 5.08 22.10 -9.08
C ARG A 67 6.52 22.54 -9.35
N GLY A 68 7.46 21.61 -9.56
CA GLY A 68 8.87 21.90 -9.75
C GLY A 68 9.50 21.13 -10.91
N ASP A 69 10.53 21.73 -11.55
CA ASP A 69 11.18 21.18 -12.74
C ASP A 69 12.09 19.95 -12.41
N HIS A 70 12.58 19.86 -11.18
CA HIS A 70 13.49 18.80 -10.74
C HIS A 70 12.89 17.93 -9.62
N VAL A 71 11.58 17.67 -9.74
CA VAL A 71 10.82 16.82 -8.81
C VAL A 71 10.49 15.51 -9.49
N TYR A 72 10.86 14.41 -8.86
CA TYR A 72 10.69 13.06 -9.41
C TYR A 72 9.99 12.15 -8.40
N TYR A 73 9.30 11.14 -8.91
CA TYR A 73 8.75 10.05 -8.09
C TYR A 73 9.21 8.70 -8.62
N VAL A 74 9.59 7.83 -7.70
CA VAL A 74 9.95 6.43 -7.98
C VAL A 74 9.14 5.52 -7.07
N GLY A 75 8.28 4.72 -7.65
CA GLY A 75 7.41 3.76 -6.94
C GLY A 75 6.89 2.67 -7.85
N THR A 76 6.05 1.79 -7.29
CA THR A 76 5.35 0.75 -8.05
C THR A 76 3.98 1.27 -8.50
N ASP A 77 3.45 0.72 -9.60
CA ASP A 77 2.04 0.90 -9.92
C ASP A 77 1.20 -0.04 -9.04
N ALA A 78 0.58 0.53 -8.01
CA ALA A 78 -0.24 -0.22 -7.07
C ALA A 78 -1.49 -0.83 -7.71
N ARG A 79 -2.01 -0.23 -8.80
CA ARG A 79 -3.14 -0.78 -9.56
C ARG A 79 -2.73 -2.06 -10.29
N GLU A 80 -1.54 -2.04 -10.92
CA GLU A 80 -1.02 -3.19 -11.63
C GLU A 80 -0.77 -4.37 -10.68
N THR A 81 -0.17 -4.11 -9.50
CA THR A 81 0.04 -5.17 -8.49
C THR A 81 -1.27 -5.74 -7.98
N ALA A 82 -2.28 -4.91 -7.75
CA ALA A 82 -3.63 -5.34 -7.36
C ALA A 82 -4.29 -6.19 -8.46
N ARG A 83 -4.19 -5.76 -9.72
CA ARG A 83 -4.72 -6.50 -10.86
C ARG A 83 -4.07 -7.89 -10.97
N MET A 84 -2.76 -7.98 -10.82
CA MET A 84 -2.04 -9.27 -10.82
C MET A 84 -2.52 -10.19 -9.70
N GLN A 85 -2.77 -9.67 -8.48
CA GLN A 85 -3.34 -10.45 -7.38
C GLN A 85 -4.75 -10.94 -7.72
N GLY A 86 -5.62 -10.07 -8.26
CA GLY A 86 -6.97 -10.44 -8.69
C GLY A 86 -6.96 -11.51 -9.78
N GLU A 87 -6.07 -11.39 -10.76
CA GLU A 87 -5.90 -12.40 -11.81
C GLU A 87 -5.44 -13.76 -11.25
N ALA A 88 -4.57 -13.79 -10.23
CA ALA A 88 -4.17 -15.01 -9.56
C ALA A 88 -5.36 -15.70 -8.85
N VAL A 89 -6.24 -14.92 -8.22
CA VAL A 89 -7.49 -15.42 -7.63
C VAL A 89 -8.40 -16.00 -8.71
N LEU A 90 -8.61 -15.28 -9.82
CA LEU A 90 -9.43 -15.76 -10.95
C LEU A 90 -8.90 -17.05 -11.57
N GLN A 91 -7.59 -17.17 -11.72
CA GLN A 91 -6.94 -18.40 -12.22
C GLN A 91 -7.18 -19.56 -11.26
N SER A 92 -7.05 -19.33 -9.95
CA SER A 92 -7.28 -20.35 -8.93
C SER A 92 -8.75 -20.78 -8.89
N TYR A 93 -9.66 -19.84 -8.99
CA TYR A 93 -11.11 -20.11 -9.03
C TYR A 93 -11.49 -20.89 -10.30
N ALA A 94 -10.97 -20.51 -11.47
CA ALA A 94 -11.22 -21.25 -12.72
C ALA A 94 -10.68 -22.68 -12.67
N ALA A 95 -9.60 -22.92 -11.94
CA ALA A 95 -9.00 -24.26 -11.79
C ALA A 95 -9.76 -25.16 -10.80
N SER A 96 -10.36 -24.60 -9.75
CA SER A 96 -10.95 -25.38 -8.65
C SER A 96 -11.99 -24.57 -7.86
N ALA A 97 -13.06 -24.11 -8.52
CA ALA A 97 -14.12 -23.33 -7.89
C ALA A 97 -14.70 -24.04 -6.64
N GLU A 98 -14.91 -25.36 -6.72
CA GLU A 98 -15.47 -26.18 -5.63
C GLU A 98 -14.57 -26.30 -4.39
N LYS A 99 -13.29 -25.90 -4.50
CA LYS A 99 -12.38 -25.87 -3.36
C LYS A 99 -12.29 -24.50 -2.72
N MET A 100 -12.57 -23.46 -3.51
CA MET A 100 -12.54 -22.08 -3.03
C MET A 100 -13.91 -21.68 -2.46
N ASP A 101 -14.97 -21.93 -3.19
CA ASP A 101 -16.37 -21.74 -2.75
C ASP A 101 -16.79 -22.99 -1.97
N LYS A 102 -16.45 -23.01 -0.67
CA LYS A 102 -16.63 -24.20 0.19
C LYS A 102 -18.09 -24.50 0.50
N ASN A 103 -18.91 -23.45 0.58
CA ASN A 103 -20.34 -23.56 0.88
C ASN A 103 -21.20 -23.79 -0.37
N GLY A 104 -20.65 -23.56 -1.58
CA GLY A 104 -21.28 -23.82 -2.86
C GLY A 104 -22.36 -22.81 -3.25
N ASP A 105 -22.33 -21.60 -2.69
CA ASP A 105 -23.34 -20.57 -2.97
C ASP A 105 -23.01 -19.68 -4.18
N GLY A 106 -21.84 -19.83 -4.78
CA GLY A 106 -21.37 -19.10 -5.94
C GLY A 106 -20.82 -17.70 -5.59
N ILE A 107 -20.48 -17.47 -4.33
CA ILE A 107 -19.91 -16.23 -3.81
C ILE A 107 -18.65 -16.60 -3.02
N LEU A 108 -17.55 -15.88 -3.13
CA LEU A 108 -16.40 -16.05 -2.26
C LEU A 108 -16.50 -15.10 -1.06
N GLN A 109 -16.57 -15.67 0.13
CA GLN A 109 -16.52 -14.93 1.38
C GLN A 109 -15.08 -14.60 1.71
N TYR A 110 -14.75 -13.29 1.78
CA TYR A 110 -13.37 -12.86 1.97
C TYR A 110 -13.15 -11.99 3.20
N VAL A 111 -11.93 -12.06 3.72
CA VAL A 111 -11.35 -11.10 4.64
C VAL A 111 -10.18 -10.39 3.98
N MET A 112 -9.88 -9.14 4.42
CA MET A 112 -8.80 -8.35 3.84
C MET A 112 -7.88 -7.78 4.92
N LEU A 113 -6.58 -8.04 4.77
CA LEU A 113 -5.52 -7.44 5.58
C LEU A 113 -4.97 -6.21 4.84
N GLU A 114 -5.25 -5.05 5.39
CA GLU A 114 -4.92 -3.78 4.78
C GLU A 114 -3.59 -3.21 5.32
N GLY A 115 -2.90 -2.45 4.48
CA GLY A 115 -1.75 -1.67 4.87
C GLY A 115 -2.13 -0.47 5.73
N GLU A 116 -1.20 0.47 5.87
CA GLU A 116 -1.40 1.69 6.67
C GLU A 116 -2.55 2.55 6.11
N MET A 117 -3.42 2.99 6.99
CA MET A 117 -4.54 3.86 6.64
C MET A 117 -4.04 5.18 6.00
N GLY A 118 -4.66 5.57 4.90
CA GLY A 118 -4.29 6.79 4.14
C GLY A 118 -3.09 6.63 3.19
N HIS A 119 -2.43 5.49 3.19
CA HIS A 119 -1.41 5.18 2.19
C HIS A 119 -2.08 4.90 0.84
N GLN A 120 -1.61 5.54 -0.26
CA GLN A 120 -2.24 5.33 -1.57
C GLN A 120 -2.21 3.88 -2.03
N ASP A 121 -1.15 3.13 -1.69
CA ASP A 121 -1.05 1.71 -2.04
C ASP A 121 -2.11 0.88 -1.34
N THR A 122 -2.44 1.17 -0.07
CA THR A 122 -3.52 0.51 0.66
C THR A 122 -4.84 0.67 -0.09
N ILE A 123 -5.18 1.91 -0.44
CA ILE A 123 -6.43 2.23 -1.14
C ILE A 123 -6.47 1.54 -2.51
N LEU A 124 -5.43 1.75 -3.32
CA LEU A 124 -5.41 1.23 -4.70
C LEU A 124 -5.33 -0.29 -4.74
N ARG A 125 -4.55 -0.92 -3.86
CA ARG A 125 -4.44 -2.39 -3.83
C ARG A 125 -5.72 -3.02 -3.35
N SER A 126 -6.40 -2.45 -2.34
CA SER A 126 -7.68 -2.96 -1.86
C SER A 126 -8.79 -2.81 -2.91
N ASP A 127 -8.92 -1.63 -3.53
CA ASP A 127 -10.00 -1.38 -4.49
C ASP A 127 -9.83 -2.20 -5.78
N TYR A 128 -8.63 -2.16 -6.38
CA TYR A 128 -8.40 -2.76 -7.70
C TYR A 128 -8.33 -4.29 -7.67
N VAL A 129 -7.93 -4.93 -6.55
CA VAL A 129 -8.00 -6.40 -6.45
C VAL A 129 -9.44 -6.87 -6.47
N LEU A 130 -10.33 -6.22 -5.71
CA LEU A 130 -11.76 -6.55 -5.69
C LEU A 130 -12.39 -6.31 -7.05
N GLN A 131 -12.16 -5.13 -7.64
CA GLN A 131 -12.65 -4.81 -8.97
C GLN A 131 -12.22 -5.86 -10.02
N THR A 132 -10.95 -6.28 -9.99
CA THR A 132 -10.43 -7.26 -10.95
C THR A 132 -11.13 -8.61 -10.81
N ILE A 133 -11.38 -9.07 -9.58
CA ILE A 133 -12.08 -10.34 -9.31
C ILE A 133 -13.53 -10.26 -9.78
N GLU A 134 -14.22 -9.16 -9.46
CA GLU A 134 -15.61 -8.95 -9.84
C GLU A 134 -15.80 -8.78 -11.36
N ASP A 135 -14.91 -8.03 -12.02
CA ASP A 135 -14.88 -7.88 -13.48
C ASP A 135 -14.63 -9.24 -14.18
N GLY A 136 -13.90 -10.13 -13.52
CA GLY A 136 -13.70 -11.52 -13.95
C GLY A 136 -14.93 -12.44 -13.74
N GLY A 137 -16.03 -11.92 -13.18
CA GLY A 137 -17.30 -12.62 -13.00
C GLY A 137 -17.43 -13.43 -11.72
N VAL A 138 -16.47 -13.34 -10.79
CA VAL A 138 -16.54 -13.96 -9.46
C VAL A 138 -17.20 -12.98 -8.49
N LYS A 139 -18.24 -13.43 -7.80
CA LYS A 139 -18.93 -12.63 -6.79
C LYS A 139 -18.17 -12.68 -5.47
N LEU A 140 -18.10 -11.56 -4.78
CA LEU A 140 -17.42 -11.41 -3.50
C LEU A 140 -18.37 -10.96 -2.41
N GLN A 141 -18.18 -11.52 -1.21
CA GLN A 141 -18.83 -11.04 0.02
C GLN A 141 -17.77 -10.78 1.07
N LYS A 142 -17.66 -9.51 1.47
CA LYS A 142 -16.76 -9.14 2.54
C LYS A 142 -17.30 -9.61 3.89
N LEU A 143 -16.50 -10.41 4.61
CA LEU A 143 -16.74 -10.74 6.01
C LEU A 143 -16.16 -9.67 6.91
N ASP A 144 -14.86 -9.33 6.70
CA ASP A 144 -14.19 -8.29 7.47
C ASP A 144 -12.98 -7.70 6.72
N ALA A 145 -12.47 -6.56 7.22
CA ALA A 145 -11.21 -5.97 6.77
C ALA A 145 -10.54 -5.20 7.91
N GLU A 146 -9.26 -5.47 8.15
CA GLU A 146 -8.49 -4.86 9.23
C GLU A 146 -7.12 -4.35 8.79
N THR A 147 -6.65 -3.26 9.43
CA THR A 147 -5.35 -2.67 9.16
C THR A 147 -4.25 -3.40 9.93
N ALA A 148 -3.37 -4.09 9.21
CA ALA A 148 -2.18 -4.74 9.75
C ALA A 148 -0.89 -3.91 9.57
N ASP A 149 -0.99 -2.68 9.02
CA ASP A 149 0.12 -1.71 8.86
C ASP A 149 1.37 -2.30 8.18
N TRP A 150 1.18 -3.15 7.16
CA TRP A 150 2.23 -3.84 6.42
C TRP A 150 3.02 -4.89 7.24
N MET A 151 2.58 -5.21 8.47
CA MET A 151 3.35 -6.01 9.43
C MET A 151 2.85 -7.46 9.53
N ARG A 152 3.76 -8.43 9.33
CA ARG A 152 3.49 -9.86 9.47
C ARG A 152 2.86 -10.23 10.81
N SER A 153 3.44 -9.75 11.92
CA SER A 153 2.96 -10.09 13.26
C SER A 153 1.58 -9.52 13.61
N ARG A 154 1.18 -8.41 12.97
CA ARG A 154 -0.19 -7.89 13.13
C ARG A 154 -1.17 -8.71 12.31
N ALA A 155 -0.79 -9.05 11.09
CA ALA A 155 -1.59 -9.90 10.21
C ALA A 155 -1.85 -11.27 10.83
N ASP A 156 -0.84 -11.89 11.43
CA ASP A 156 -0.93 -13.14 12.18
C ASP A 156 -1.97 -13.02 13.32
N ALA A 157 -1.83 -12.03 14.20
CA ALA A 157 -2.77 -11.83 15.31
C ALA A 157 -4.22 -11.55 14.86
N ILE A 158 -4.41 -10.79 13.77
CA ILE A 158 -5.74 -10.54 13.19
C ILE A 158 -6.31 -11.83 12.62
N MET A 159 -5.50 -12.60 11.91
CA MET A 159 -5.94 -13.85 11.30
C MET A 159 -6.31 -14.92 12.34
N GLU A 160 -5.54 -15.03 13.45
CA GLU A 160 -5.90 -15.90 14.58
C GLU A 160 -7.29 -15.53 15.15
N GLN A 161 -7.58 -14.22 15.31
CA GLN A 161 -8.88 -13.75 15.77
C GLN A 161 -9.98 -14.13 14.76
N TRP A 162 -9.79 -13.84 13.48
CA TRP A 162 -10.78 -14.15 12.44
C TRP A 162 -11.07 -15.64 12.31
N ILE A 163 -10.04 -16.49 12.42
CA ILE A 163 -10.23 -17.96 12.44
C ILE A 163 -11.06 -18.38 13.65
N ALA A 164 -10.83 -17.80 14.82
CA ALA A 164 -11.60 -18.11 16.01
C ALA A 164 -13.07 -17.65 15.93
N GLU A 165 -13.34 -16.53 15.24
CA GLU A 165 -14.67 -15.94 15.13
C GLU A 165 -15.48 -16.50 13.94
N MET A 166 -14.87 -16.65 12.77
CA MET A 166 -15.51 -16.97 11.49
C MET A 166 -15.09 -18.32 10.91
N GLY A 167 -13.88 -18.79 11.22
CA GLY A 167 -13.39 -20.13 10.89
C GLY A 167 -13.67 -20.54 9.44
N ASP A 168 -14.53 -21.52 9.26
CA ASP A 168 -14.84 -22.11 7.95
C ASP A 168 -15.60 -21.17 6.99
N GLU A 169 -16.11 -20.04 7.47
CA GLU A 169 -16.78 -19.06 6.61
C GLU A 169 -15.78 -18.30 5.72
N ILE A 170 -14.49 -18.25 6.12
CA ILE A 170 -13.45 -17.56 5.32
C ILE A 170 -13.03 -18.48 4.17
N GLU A 171 -13.25 -18.00 2.96
CA GLU A 171 -12.92 -18.72 1.72
C GLU A 171 -11.76 -18.08 0.96
N LEU A 172 -11.53 -16.78 1.19
CA LEU A 172 -10.45 -16.03 0.55
C LEU A 172 -9.85 -15.03 1.55
N VAL A 173 -8.52 -14.99 1.61
CA VAL A 173 -7.76 -13.96 2.34
C VAL A 173 -7.02 -13.10 1.34
N LEU A 174 -7.31 -11.80 1.33
CA LEU A 174 -6.62 -10.81 0.51
C LEU A 174 -5.69 -9.97 1.38
N CYS A 175 -4.47 -9.75 0.91
CA CYS A 175 -3.45 -8.99 1.64
C CYS A 175 -2.83 -7.93 0.75
N ASN A 176 -2.60 -6.72 1.27
CA ASN A 176 -1.99 -5.65 0.49
C ASN A 176 -0.48 -5.84 0.26
N ASN A 177 0.22 -6.72 1.01
CA ASN A 177 1.61 -7.11 0.75
C ASN A 177 1.91 -8.56 1.15
N ASP A 178 3.07 -9.05 0.74
CA ASP A 178 3.52 -10.43 0.98
C ASP A 178 3.80 -10.70 2.46
N ASP A 179 4.29 -9.70 3.20
CA ASP A 179 4.65 -9.89 4.62
C ASP A 179 3.39 -10.15 5.47
N MET A 180 2.29 -9.43 5.19
CA MET A 180 1.00 -9.70 5.81
C MET A 180 0.41 -11.04 5.34
N ALA A 181 0.58 -11.41 4.05
CA ALA A 181 0.13 -12.71 3.55
C ALA A 181 0.87 -13.88 4.24
N LEU A 182 2.16 -13.73 4.49
CA LEU A 182 2.94 -14.69 5.26
C LEU A 182 2.44 -14.78 6.72
N GLY A 183 2.10 -13.65 7.34
CA GLY A 183 1.52 -13.63 8.69
C GLY A 183 0.16 -14.33 8.75
N ALA A 184 -0.68 -14.13 7.74
CA ALA A 184 -1.98 -14.81 7.66
C ALA A 184 -1.85 -16.32 7.43
N ALA A 185 -0.71 -16.80 6.93
CA ALA A 185 -0.46 -18.21 6.65
C ALA A 185 0.26 -18.94 7.81
N ASP A 186 0.86 -18.22 8.77
CA ASP A 186 1.54 -18.78 9.95
C ASP A 186 0.54 -19.42 10.91
#